data_7c6c8dfeeb85bcb3fbdfc29c40fe694d
#
_entry.id   7c6c8dfeeb85bcb3fbdfc29c40fe694d
#
_cell.length_a   1.000
_cell.length_b   1.000
_cell.length_c   1.000
_cell.angle_alpha   90.00
_cell.angle_beta   90.00
_cell.angle_gamma   90.00
#
_symmetry.space_group_name_H-M   'P 1'
#
loop_
_entity.id
_entity.type
_entity.pdbx_description
1 polymer ?
#
loop_
_entity_poly.entity_id
_entity_poly.type
_entity_poly.pdbx_seq_one_letter_code
_entity_poly.pdbx_strand_id
1 'polypeptide(L)'
;MIRGKTAIVTGGSRGIGRAIVEKLASQGANVAVIYAGNQQAAEEVCSQCREFGVESRAYRCNVADFGETKDTVAAVKADFGTVHILVNNAGITRDGLIPMMKEDAFDAVLDTNLKGAFNMIRHCAGLFLRNREGCIINISSVSGLMGNAGQCNYAASKAGLIGLTKSVAKELAPKGIRCNAIAPGFIRTDMTGTQEKNPLLAMIPLGTMGEAEDVAQAVAYLATAKYVTGEVLRVDGGIAM
;
A
#
# COMPACT_ATOMS: atom_id res chain seq x y z
N MET A 1 13.09 7.06 -13.65
CA MET A 1 12.98 5.63 -14.04
C MET A 1 13.22 4.78 -12.80
N ILE A 2 12.47 3.69 -12.63
CA ILE A 2 12.60 2.77 -11.47
C ILE A 2 13.32 1.47 -11.84
N ARG A 3 13.83 1.35 -13.07
CA ARG A 3 14.61 0.19 -13.51
C ARG A 3 15.82 -0.05 -12.61
N GLY A 4 15.98 -1.29 -12.15
CA GLY A 4 17.04 -1.69 -11.22
C GLY A 4 16.84 -1.23 -9.76
N LYS A 5 15.76 -0.50 -9.45
CA LYS A 5 15.38 -0.16 -8.08
C LYS A 5 14.70 -1.35 -7.41
N THR A 6 14.82 -1.45 -6.09
CA THR A 6 14.13 -2.47 -5.30
C THR A 6 12.93 -1.86 -4.61
N ALA A 7 11.76 -2.48 -4.81
CA ALA A 7 10.51 -2.11 -4.17
C ALA A 7 10.06 -3.19 -3.17
N ILE A 8 9.56 -2.78 -2.01
CA ILE A 8 8.79 -3.62 -1.09
C ILE A 8 7.32 -3.28 -1.28
N VAL A 9 6.47 -4.29 -1.47
CA VAL A 9 5.01 -4.13 -1.54
C VAL A 9 4.36 -5.03 -0.49
N THR A 10 3.72 -4.43 0.52
CA THR A 10 2.99 -5.20 1.54
C THR A 10 1.59 -5.58 1.05
N GLY A 11 1.14 -6.79 1.37
CA GLY A 11 -0.11 -7.32 0.85
C GLY A 11 -0.08 -7.53 -0.67
N GLY A 12 1.09 -7.87 -1.24
CA GLY A 12 1.34 -7.92 -2.67
C GLY A 12 0.82 -9.16 -3.40
N SER A 13 0.19 -10.12 -2.71
CA SER A 13 -0.19 -11.42 -3.30
C SER A 13 -1.53 -11.41 -4.05
N ARG A 14 -2.38 -10.37 -3.92
CA ARG A 14 -3.69 -10.28 -4.55
C ARG A 14 -4.17 -8.84 -4.72
N GLY A 15 -5.25 -8.67 -5.49
CA GLY A 15 -5.97 -7.39 -5.64
C GLY A 15 -5.05 -6.23 -6.03
N ILE A 16 -5.25 -5.08 -5.39
CA ILE A 16 -4.46 -3.86 -5.65
C ILE A 16 -2.96 -4.11 -5.46
N GLY A 17 -2.58 -4.85 -4.39
CA GLY A 17 -1.17 -5.14 -4.13
C GLY A 17 -0.50 -5.93 -5.24
N ARG A 18 -1.18 -6.94 -5.80
CA ARG A 18 -0.70 -7.70 -6.95
C ARG A 18 -0.52 -6.81 -8.19
N ALA A 19 -1.51 -6.00 -8.53
CA ALA A 19 -1.41 -5.08 -9.67
C ALA A 19 -0.25 -4.09 -9.51
N ILE A 20 -0.02 -3.60 -8.27
CA ILE A 20 1.14 -2.74 -7.96
C ILE A 20 2.45 -3.49 -8.19
N VAL A 21 2.58 -4.72 -7.71
CA VAL A 21 3.78 -5.56 -7.88
C VAL A 21 4.08 -5.77 -9.37
N GLU A 22 3.09 -6.24 -10.14
CA GLU A 22 3.20 -6.48 -11.58
C GLU A 22 3.57 -5.20 -12.34
N LYS A 23 2.96 -4.07 -11.99
CA LYS A 23 3.25 -2.76 -12.61
C LYS A 23 4.68 -2.29 -12.36
N LEU A 24 5.16 -2.40 -11.13
CA LEU A 24 6.53 -2.00 -10.80
C LEU A 24 7.55 -2.93 -11.48
N ALA A 25 7.28 -4.24 -11.51
CA ALA A 25 8.12 -5.23 -12.18
C ALA A 25 8.20 -4.98 -13.69
N SER A 26 7.06 -4.70 -14.35
CA SER A 26 7.03 -4.39 -15.80
C SER A 26 7.82 -3.14 -16.17
N GLN A 27 8.04 -2.23 -15.20
CA GLN A 27 8.91 -1.05 -15.37
C GLN A 27 10.37 -1.30 -14.99
N GLY A 28 10.73 -2.56 -14.69
CA GLY A 28 12.09 -3.00 -14.43
C GLY A 28 12.54 -2.86 -12.98
N ALA A 29 11.63 -2.71 -12.03
CA ALA A 29 11.97 -2.76 -10.60
C ALA A 29 12.03 -4.20 -10.10
N ASN A 30 13.01 -4.51 -9.24
CA ASN A 30 13.00 -5.72 -8.44
C ASN A 30 11.95 -5.59 -7.33
N VAL A 31 11.22 -6.66 -7.00
CA VAL A 31 10.10 -6.55 -6.07
C VAL A 31 10.14 -7.61 -4.98
N ALA A 32 10.16 -7.16 -3.72
CA ALA A 32 9.91 -7.98 -2.54
C ALA A 32 8.39 -7.98 -2.24
N VAL A 33 7.75 -9.13 -2.41
CA VAL A 33 6.31 -9.33 -2.21
C VAL A 33 6.06 -9.77 -0.78
N ILE A 34 5.50 -8.89 0.05
CA ILE A 34 5.18 -9.24 1.45
C ILE A 34 3.74 -9.77 1.51
N TYR A 35 3.55 -10.93 2.15
CA TYR A 35 2.26 -11.58 2.32
C TYR A 35 2.08 -12.10 3.75
N ALA A 36 0.83 -12.26 4.22
CA ALA A 36 0.54 -12.80 5.55
C ALA A 36 0.19 -14.30 5.52
N GLY A 37 -0.73 -14.72 4.65
CA GLY A 37 -1.33 -16.07 4.71
C GLY A 37 -1.15 -16.93 3.46
N ASN A 38 -1.31 -16.40 2.27
CA ASN A 38 -1.30 -17.21 1.03
C ASN A 38 0.06 -17.18 0.34
N GLN A 39 0.92 -18.16 0.67
CA GLN A 39 2.24 -18.32 0.09
C GLN A 39 2.17 -18.61 -1.40
N GLN A 40 1.29 -19.53 -1.82
CA GLN A 40 1.18 -19.93 -3.22
C GLN A 40 0.86 -18.73 -4.11
N ALA A 41 -0.13 -17.91 -3.75
CA ALA A 41 -0.47 -16.70 -4.51
C ALA A 41 0.70 -15.70 -4.57
N ALA A 42 1.48 -15.56 -3.49
CA ALA A 42 2.65 -14.70 -3.49
C ALA A 42 3.76 -15.19 -4.43
N GLU A 43 4.02 -16.50 -4.46
CA GLU A 43 4.99 -17.13 -5.35
C GLU A 43 4.56 -17.06 -6.81
N GLU A 44 3.27 -17.22 -7.10
CA GLU A 44 2.71 -17.07 -8.46
C GLU A 44 2.97 -15.64 -8.99
N VAL A 45 2.71 -14.63 -8.17
CA VAL A 45 3.01 -13.21 -8.50
C VAL A 45 4.50 -13.00 -8.73
N CYS A 46 5.36 -13.56 -7.87
CA CYS A 46 6.81 -13.49 -8.06
C CYS A 46 7.27 -14.16 -9.36
N SER A 47 6.67 -15.31 -9.73
CA SER A 47 6.97 -15.98 -10.98
C SER A 47 6.66 -15.12 -12.18
N GLN A 48 5.48 -14.50 -12.21
CA GLN A 48 5.08 -13.57 -13.27
C GLN A 48 6.00 -12.34 -13.35
N CYS A 49 6.43 -11.81 -12.22
CA CYS A 49 7.38 -10.69 -12.20
C CYS A 49 8.72 -11.06 -12.83
N ARG A 50 9.21 -12.28 -12.60
CA ARG A 50 10.46 -12.75 -13.20
C ARG A 50 10.42 -12.85 -14.74
N GLU A 51 9.24 -12.99 -15.34
CA GLU A 51 9.07 -12.93 -16.80
C GLU A 51 9.42 -11.55 -17.39
N PHE A 52 9.35 -10.49 -16.60
CA PHE A 52 9.84 -9.16 -16.99
C PHE A 52 11.36 -8.98 -16.87
N GLY A 53 12.09 -10.04 -16.50
CA GLY A 53 13.55 -10.00 -16.36
C GLY A 53 14.05 -9.30 -15.09
N VAL A 54 13.22 -9.21 -14.05
CA VAL A 54 13.56 -8.64 -12.74
C VAL A 54 13.65 -9.72 -11.66
N GLU A 55 14.33 -9.41 -10.56
CA GLU A 55 14.28 -10.26 -9.37
C GLU A 55 12.98 -10.03 -8.61
N SER A 56 12.33 -11.12 -8.20
CA SER A 56 11.16 -11.06 -7.32
C SER A 56 11.14 -12.23 -6.36
N ARG A 57 10.89 -11.93 -5.07
CA ARG A 57 10.84 -12.91 -3.97
C ARG A 57 9.69 -12.60 -3.03
N ALA A 58 9.10 -13.64 -2.48
CA ALA A 58 8.00 -13.56 -1.51
C ALA A 58 8.53 -13.71 -0.08
N TYR A 59 7.99 -12.88 0.84
CA TYR A 59 8.34 -12.92 2.26
C TYR A 59 7.07 -12.96 3.09
N ARG A 60 6.95 -13.96 3.96
CA ARG A 60 5.86 -14.01 4.92
C ARG A 60 6.13 -13.03 6.06
N CYS A 61 5.15 -12.16 6.35
CA CYS A 61 5.25 -11.19 7.43
C CYS A 61 3.87 -10.71 7.87
N ASN A 62 3.61 -10.77 9.17
CA ASN A 62 2.53 -10.00 9.78
C ASN A 62 3.02 -8.57 10.02
N VAL A 63 2.56 -7.61 9.22
CA VAL A 63 3.00 -6.22 9.33
C VAL A 63 2.65 -5.56 10.66
N ALA A 64 1.64 -6.07 11.39
CA ALA A 64 1.29 -5.60 12.72
C ALA A 64 2.37 -5.92 13.78
N ASP A 65 3.20 -6.94 13.54
CA ASP A 65 4.31 -7.31 14.41
C ASP A 65 5.58 -6.52 14.09
N PHE A 66 6.08 -5.78 15.09
CA PHE A 66 7.25 -4.94 14.94
C PHE A 66 8.55 -5.73 14.74
N GLY A 67 8.66 -6.91 15.36
CA GLY A 67 9.81 -7.80 15.22
C GLY A 67 9.84 -8.47 13.85
N GLU A 68 8.72 -9.07 13.42
CA GLU A 68 8.62 -9.69 12.10
C GLU A 68 8.93 -8.68 10.97
N THR A 69 8.45 -7.44 11.06
CA THR A 69 8.74 -6.41 10.05
C THR A 69 10.23 -6.03 10.03
N LYS A 70 10.89 -5.98 11.18
CA LYS A 70 12.34 -5.76 11.28
C LYS A 70 13.12 -6.85 10.56
N ASP A 71 12.81 -8.11 10.87
CA ASP A 71 13.50 -9.27 10.32
C ASP A 71 13.25 -9.40 8.81
N THR A 72 12.02 -9.13 8.37
CA THR A 72 11.67 -9.11 6.95
C THR A 72 12.43 -8.05 6.17
N VAL A 73 12.50 -6.81 6.67
CA VAL A 73 13.27 -5.74 5.99
C VAL A 73 14.76 -6.08 5.96
N ALA A 74 15.28 -6.73 7.01
CA ALA A 74 16.67 -7.21 7.03
C ALA A 74 16.92 -8.30 5.98
N ALA A 75 16.00 -9.26 5.83
CA ALA A 75 16.06 -10.31 4.80
C ALA A 75 16.00 -9.73 3.39
N VAL A 76 15.06 -8.80 3.13
CA VAL A 76 14.98 -8.11 1.82
C VAL A 76 16.28 -7.37 1.52
N LYS A 77 16.87 -6.69 2.52
CA LYS A 77 18.17 -6.03 2.35
C LYS A 77 19.28 -7.02 2.02
N ALA A 78 19.31 -8.19 2.66
CA ALA A 78 20.32 -9.22 2.39
C ALA A 78 20.21 -9.75 0.96
N ASP A 79 18.99 -9.95 0.47
CA ASP A 79 18.72 -10.51 -0.85
C ASP A 79 18.90 -9.49 -2.00
N PHE A 80 18.47 -8.25 -1.80
CA PHE A 80 18.45 -7.22 -2.85
C PHE A 80 19.50 -6.09 -2.66
N GLY A 81 20.30 -6.17 -1.60
CA GLY A 81 21.32 -5.14 -1.27
C GLY A 81 20.75 -3.89 -0.61
N THR A 82 19.66 -3.34 -1.14
CA THR A 82 19.00 -2.14 -0.59
C THR A 82 17.52 -2.07 -0.98
N VAL A 83 16.80 -1.08 -0.44
CA VAL A 83 15.40 -0.76 -0.76
C VAL A 83 15.31 0.69 -1.21
N HIS A 84 14.53 0.96 -2.25
CA HIS A 84 14.33 2.31 -2.81
C HIS A 84 12.88 2.76 -2.74
N ILE A 85 11.94 1.81 -2.79
CA ILE A 85 10.50 2.08 -2.80
C ILE A 85 9.84 1.19 -1.74
N LEU A 86 8.97 1.78 -0.92
CA LEU A 86 8.10 1.07 0.00
C LEU A 86 6.65 1.40 -0.33
N VAL A 87 5.86 0.38 -0.65
CA VAL A 87 4.41 0.50 -0.81
C VAL A 87 3.71 -0.20 0.34
N ASN A 88 3.12 0.57 1.24
CA ASN A 88 2.29 0.08 2.32
C ASN A 88 0.85 -0.11 1.81
N ASN A 89 0.55 -1.33 1.35
CA ASN A 89 -0.76 -1.70 0.82
C ASN A 89 -1.49 -2.72 1.72
N ALA A 90 -0.78 -3.46 2.56
CA ALA A 90 -1.42 -4.41 3.47
C ALA A 90 -2.52 -3.75 4.30
N GLY A 91 -3.68 -4.38 4.35
CA GLY A 91 -4.82 -3.88 5.11
C GLY A 91 -5.93 -4.90 5.20
N ILE A 92 -6.73 -4.75 6.25
CA ILE A 92 -7.93 -5.54 6.52
C ILE A 92 -9.12 -4.64 6.83
N THR A 93 -10.31 -5.19 6.70
CA THR A 93 -11.56 -4.60 7.18
C THR A 93 -12.18 -5.51 8.24
N ARG A 94 -12.86 -4.92 9.22
CA ARG A 94 -13.70 -5.58 10.21
C ARG A 94 -14.90 -4.67 10.44
N ASP A 95 -15.83 -4.70 9.49
CA ASP A 95 -16.95 -3.76 9.43
C ASP A 95 -17.99 -4.08 10.51
N GLY A 96 -18.58 -3.05 11.08
CA GLY A 96 -19.62 -3.12 12.07
C GLY A 96 -20.11 -1.73 12.47
N LEU A 97 -21.40 -1.58 12.75
CA LEU A 97 -21.95 -0.33 13.28
C LEU A 97 -21.34 -0.05 14.67
N ILE A 98 -21.13 1.22 15.00
CA ILE A 98 -20.44 1.64 16.23
C ILE A 98 -20.97 0.98 17.50
N PRO A 99 -22.29 0.81 17.73
CA PRO A 99 -22.79 0.14 18.92
C PRO A 99 -22.47 -1.37 18.99
N MET A 100 -22.07 -1.98 17.86
CA MET A 100 -21.79 -3.42 17.74
C MET A 100 -20.30 -3.69 17.49
N MET A 101 -19.50 -2.67 17.28
CA MET A 101 -18.08 -2.83 16.99
C MET A 101 -17.34 -3.30 18.23
N LYS A 102 -16.64 -4.43 18.09
CA LYS A 102 -15.82 -4.99 19.17
C LYS A 102 -14.45 -4.33 19.22
N GLU A 103 -13.88 -4.23 20.39
CA GLU A 103 -12.54 -3.67 20.62
C GLU A 103 -11.48 -4.43 19.83
N ASP A 104 -11.50 -5.77 19.85
CA ASP A 104 -10.57 -6.59 19.08
C ASP A 104 -10.64 -6.36 17.57
N ALA A 105 -11.83 -6.09 17.03
CA ALA A 105 -12.02 -5.76 15.62
C ALA A 105 -11.47 -4.37 15.29
N PHE A 106 -11.62 -3.41 16.21
CA PHE A 106 -11.05 -2.08 16.08
C PHE A 106 -9.52 -2.14 16.10
N ASP A 107 -8.95 -2.78 17.12
CA ASP A 107 -7.50 -2.90 17.32
C ASP A 107 -6.81 -3.63 16.16
N ALA A 108 -7.38 -4.77 15.71
CA ALA A 108 -6.81 -5.52 14.60
C ALA A 108 -6.70 -4.69 13.32
N VAL A 109 -7.69 -3.82 13.04
CA VAL A 109 -7.67 -2.93 11.87
C VAL A 109 -6.61 -1.84 12.03
N LEU A 110 -6.52 -1.20 13.19
CA LEU A 110 -5.50 -0.18 13.45
C LEU A 110 -4.09 -0.78 13.43
N ASP A 111 -3.89 -1.92 14.06
CA ASP A 111 -2.60 -2.60 14.12
C ASP A 111 -2.11 -3.00 12.72
N THR A 112 -3.00 -3.52 11.88
CA THR A 112 -2.59 -3.93 10.52
C THR A 112 -2.42 -2.71 9.60
N ASN A 113 -3.43 -1.84 9.51
CA ASN A 113 -3.50 -0.82 8.47
C ASN A 113 -2.63 0.41 8.78
N LEU A 114 -2.52 0.79 10.04
CA LEU A 114 -1.81 2.01 10.45
C LEU A 114 -0.46 1.67 11.10
N LYS A 115 -0.46 0.89 12.17
CA LYS A 115 0.77 0.51 12.87
C LYS A 115 1.68 -0.34 11.98
N GLY A 116 1.11 -1.23 11.15
CA GLY A 116 1.88 -2.01 10.18
C GLY A 116 2.63 -1.14 9.18
N ALA A 117 1.99 -0.10 8.66
CA ALA A 117 2.67 0.86 7.79
C ALA A 117 3.77 1.64 8.53
N PHE A 118 3.52 2.07 9.77
CA PHE A 118 4.54 2.68 10.63
C PHE A 118 5.73 1.75 10.84
N ASN A 119 5.50 0.47 11.17
CA ASN A 119 6.55 -0.53 11.39
C ASN A 119 7.46 -0.65 10.15
N MET A 120 6.85 -0.81 8.96
CA MET A 120 7.58 -0.91 7.70
C MET A 120 8.38 0.37 7.40
N ILE A 121 7.77 1.55 7.57
CA ILE A 121 8.46 2.85 7.39
C ILE A 121 9.65 2.94 8.35
N ARG A 122 9.44 2.64 9.64
CA ARG A 122 10.47 2.70 10.69
C ARG A 122 11.70 1.85 10.35
N HIS A 123 11.49 0.63 9.84
CA HIS A 123 12.59 -0.28 9.52
C HIS A 123 13.25 0.03 8.17
N CYS A 124 12.50 0.55 7.18
CA CYS A 124 13.06 0.98 5.90
C CYS A 124 13.78 2.34 5.98
N ALA A 125 13.41 3.22 6.91
CA ALA A 125 13.94 4.59 7.01
C ALA A 125 15.48 4.62 7.06
N GLY A 126 16.12 3.72 7.83
CA GLY A 126 17.57 3.64 7.90
C GLY A 126 18.24 3.27 6.57
N LEU A 127 17.57 2.53 5.68
CA LEU A 127 18.04 2.20 4.34
C LEU A 127 17.96 3.45 3.45
N PHE A 128 16.81 4.11 3.44
CA PHE A 128 16.58 5.34 2.67
C PHE A 128 17.55 6.45 3.06
N LEU A 129 17.77 6.65 4.37
CA LEU A 129 18.71 7.67 4.87
C LEU A 129 20.14 7.41 4.41
N ARG A 130 20.60 6.15 4.40
CA ARG A 130 21.93 5.78 3.88
C ARG A 130 22.06 6.01 2.38
N ASN A 131 21.01 5.68 1.64
CA ASN A 131 20.97 5.86 0.19
C ASN A 131 20.78 7.33 -0.22
N ARG A 132 20.35 8.21 0.70
CA ARG A 132 19.84 9.57 0.40
C ARG A 132 18.78 9.59 -0.70
N GLU A 133 18.04 8.53 -0.79
CA GLU A 133 16.98 8.33 -1.76
C GLU A 133 15.95 7.36 -1.17
N GLY A 134 14.67 7.68 -1.33
CA GLY A 134 13.58 6.81 -0.91
C GLY A 134 12.23 7.33 -1.39
N CYS A 135 11.33 6.40 -1.66
CA CYS A 135 9.94 6.70 -2.00
C CYS A 135 9.02 5.82 -1.17
N ILE A 136 8.19 6.42 -0.34
CA ILE A 136 7.17 5.76 0.47
C ILE A 136 5.81 6.10 -0.12
N ILE A 137 4.98 5.08 -0.37
CA ILE A 137 3.62 5.24 -0.88
C ILE A 137 2.69 4.44 0.02
N ASN A 138 1.77 5.13 0.67
CA ASN A 138 0.80 4.53 1.57
C ASN A 138 -0.56 4.42 0.88
N ILE A 139 -1.12 3.22 0.81
CA ILE A 139 -2.45 3.01 0.23
C ILE A 139 -3.51 3.28 1.31
N SER A 140 -4.07 4.49 1.27
CA SER A 140 -5.17 4.94 2.11
C SER A 140 -6.53 4.47 1.53
N SER A 141 -7.55 5.30 1.59
CA SER A 141 -8.89 5.08 1.02
C SER A 141 -9.68 6.38 1.04
N VAL A 142 -10.70 6.49 0.19
CA VAL A 142 -11.72 7.55 0.32
C VAL A 142 -12.44 7.48 1.66
N SER A 143 -12.59 6.28 2.26
CA SER A 143 -13.12 6.14 3.63
C SER A 143 -12.28 6.90 4.66
N GLY A 144 -10.97 7.07 4.45
CA GLY A 144 -10.10 7.88 5.29
C GLY A 144 -10.27 9.39 5.07
N LEU A 145 -10.89 9.81 3.97
CA LEU A 145 -11.18 11.22 3.66
C LEU A 145 -12.57 11.64 4.12
N MET A 146 -13.58 10.79 3.88
CA MET A 146 -14.99 11.13 4.04
C MET A 146 -15.65 10.41 5.23
N GLY A 147 -15.03 9.34 5.74
CA GLY A 147 -15.71 8.38 6.61
C GLY A 147 -16.59 7.41 5.80
N ASN A 148 -17.03 6.33 6.45
CA ASN A 148 -18.03 5.42 5.91
C ASN A 148 -18.77 4.74 7.05
N ALA A 149 -20.11 4.72 6.98
CA ALA A 149 -20.92 4.06 8.01
C ALA A 149 -20.56 2.57 8.13
N GLY A 150 -20.40 2.07 9.35
CA GLY A 150 -19.95 0.70 9.61
C GLY A 150 -18.45 0.46 9.51
N GLN A 151 -17.65 1.48 9.19
CA GLN A 151 -16.20 1.39 9.00
C GLN A 151 -15.41 2.37 9.88
N CYS A 152 -15.87 2.67 11.09
CA CYS A 152 -15.20 3.67 11.92
C CYS A 152 -13.74 3.30 12.23
N ASN A 153 -13.42 2.01 12.45
CA ASN A 153 -12.07 1.49 12.60
C ASN A 153 -11.22 1.64 11.31
N TYR A 154 -11.78 1.21 10.18
CA TYR A 154 -11.12 1.29 8.89
C TYR A 154 -10.88 2.75 8.48
N ALA A 155 -11.92 3.60 8.56
CA ALA A 155 -11.82 5.01 8.24
C ALA A 155 -10.78 5.71 9.14
N ALA A 156 -10.79 5.44 10.46
CA ALA A 156 -9.79 5.97 11.40
C ALA A 156 -8.37 5.54 11.01
N SER A 157 -8.17 4.24 10.67
CA SER A 157 -6.86 3.73 10.25
C SER A 157 -6.35 4.41 8.97
N LYS A 158 -7.24 4.62 7.99
CA LYS A 158 -6.90 5.23 6.70
C LYS A 158 -6.71 6.75 6.79
N ALA A 159 -7.47 7.43 7.66
CA ALA A 159 -7.23 8.83 8.00
C ALA A 159 -5.91 9.01 8.76
N GLY A 160 -5.62 8.14 9.74
CA GLY A 160 -4.34 8.12 10.45
C GLY A 160 -3.15 7.94 9.52
N LEU A 161 -3.31 7.10 8.49
CA LEU A 161 -2.28 6.87 7.48
C LEU A 161 -1.97 8.14 6.65
N ILE A 162 -2.96 9.00 6.40
CA ILE A 162 -2.78 10.30 5.77
C ILE A 162 -1.95 11.23 6.68
N GLY A 163 -2.28 11.28 7.98
CA GLY A 163 -1.51 12.04 8.97
C GLY A 163 -0.06 11.57 9.05
N LEU A 164 0.15 10.24 9.13
CA LEU A 164 1.47 9.61 9.12
C LEU A 164 2.25 9.98 7.86
N THR A 165 1.62 9.93 6.68
CA THR A 165 2.23 10.30 5.40
C THR A 165 2.77 11.72 5.41
N LYS A 166 1.96 12.68 5.84
CA LYS A 166 2.34 14.11 5.88
C LYS A 166 3.47 14.39 6.86
N SER A 167 3.45 13.73 8.02
CA SER A 167 4.49 13.86 9.04
C SER A 167 5.83 13.30 8.55
N VAL A 168 5.81 12.07 8.01
CA VAL A 168 7.00 11.41 7.46
C VAL A 168 7.56 12.18 6.26
N ALA A 169 6.69 12.74 5.40
CA ALA A 169 7.11 13.59 4.29
C ALA A 169 7.89 14.81 4.77
N LYS A 170 7.40 15.54 5.78
CA LYS A 170 8.08 16.71 6.34
C LYS A 170 9.41 16.35 6.99
N GLU A 171 9.45 15.24 7.72
CA GLU A 171 10.64 14.80 8.46
C GLU A 171 11.76 14.33 7.52
N LEU A 172 11.42 13.57 6.46
CA LEU A 172 12.40 12.89 5.64
C LEU A 172 12.73 13.62 4.31
N ALA A 173 11.91 14.59 3.86
CA ALA A 173 12.17 15.34 2.64
C ALA A 173 13.55 16.04 2.59
N PRO A 174 14.07 16.64 3.71
CA PRO A 174 15.43 17.22 3.70
C PRO A 174 16.54 16.20 3.44
N LYS A 175 16.23 14.91 3.50
CA LYS A 175 17.15 13.79 3.24
C LYS A 175 16.96 13.15 1.86
N GLY A 176 16.12 13.75 1.00
CA GLY A 176 15.82 13.25 -0.35
C GLY A 176 14.80 12.10 -0.37
N ILE A 177 14.03 11.90 0.71
CA ILE A 177 13.05 10.82 0.82
C ILE A 177 11.65 11.43 0.70
N ARG A 178 10.84 10.87 -0.20
CA ARG A 178 9.46 11.30 -0.43
C ARG A 178 8.49 10.33 0.23
N CYS A 179 7.37 10.86 0.73
CA CYS A 179 6.29 10.06 1.28
C CYS A 179 4.95 10.63 0.80
N ASN A 180 4.15 9.80 0.11
CA ASN A 180 2.85 10.17 -0.40
C ASN A 180 1.82 9.10 -0.06
N ALA A 181 0.54 9.45 -0.16
CA ALA A 181 -0.56 8.52 -0.05
C ALA A 181 -1.36 8.45 -1.36
N ILE A 182 -2.01 7.31 -1.59
CA ILE A 182 -3.07 7.17 -2.58
C ILE A 182 -4.36 6.87 -1.81
N ALA A 183 -5.45 7.50 -2.19
CA ALA A 183 -6.78 7.25 -1.65
C ALA A 183 -7.66 6.64 -2.75
N PRO A 184 -7.69 5.29 -2.89
CA PRO A 184 -8.59 4.63 -3.82
C PRO A 184 -10.05 4.79 -3.40
N GLY A 185 -10.93 4.88 -4.40
CA GLY A 185 -12.37 4.75 -4.24
C GLY A 185 -12.82 3.29 -4.26
N PHE A 186 -13.95 3.02 -4.94
CA PHE A 186 -14.42 1.66 -5.18
C PHE A 186 -13.62 1.03 -6.33
N ILE A 187 -12.76 0.08 -5.97
CA ILE A 187 -11.88 -0.64 -6.90
C ILE A 187 -12.39 -2.08 -7.02
N ARG A 188 -12.54 -2.57 -8.25
CA ARG A 188 -12.91 -3.96 -8.52
C ARG A 188 -11.76 -4.89 -8.12
N THR A 189 -12.04 -5.75 -7.15
CA THR A 189 -11.11 -6.77 -6.64
C THR A 189 -11.92 -7.98 -6.21
N ASP A 190 -11.26 -9.10 -5.95
CA ASP A 190 -11.91 -10.29 -5.39
C ASP A 190 -12.65 -10.02 -4.07
N MET A 191 -12.24 -8.98 -3.32
CA MET A 191 -12.88 -8.58 -2.06
C MET A 191 -14.17 -7.78 -2.27
N THR A 192 -14.30 -7.05 -3.38
CA THR A 192 -15.47 -6.18 -3.65
C THR A 192 -16.51 -6.87 -4.51
N GLY A 193 -16.18 -7.97 -5.17
CA GLY A 193 -17.06 -8.73 -6.06
C GLY A 193 -17.54 -7.93 -7.29
N THR A 194 -18.33 -8.59 -8.15
CA THR A 194 -19.01 -7.96 -9.30
C THR A 194 -20.34 -7.34 -8.84
N GLN A 195 -20.28 -6.18 -8.21
CA GLN A 195 -21.51 -5.49 -7.76
C GLN A 195 -22.00 -4.50 -8.82
N GLU A 196 -22.38 -4.97 -10.00
CA GLU A 196 -22.94 -4.12 -11.08
C GLU A 196 -24.23 -3.37 -10.69
N LYS A 197 -24.89 -3.76 -9.59
CA LYS A 197 -26.10 -3.11 -9.06
C LYS A 197 -25.88 -2.45 -7.70
N ASN A 198 -24.65 -2.07 -7.36
CA ASN A 198 -24.39 -1.43 -6.07
C ASN A 198 -24.90 0.02 -6.10
N PRO A 199 -25.81 0.43 -5.17
CA PRO A 199 -26.26 1.82 -5.05
C PRO A 199 -25.10 2.83 -4.92
N LEU A 200 -23.95 2.39 -4.40
CA LEU A 200 -22.76 3.21 -4.28
C LEU A 200 -22.17 3.65 -5.63
N LEU A 201 -22.46 2.93 -6.74
CA LEU A 201 -22.01 3.37 -8.08
C LEU A 201 -22.63 4.70 -8.48
N ALA A 202 -23.85 4.99 -8.04
CA ALA A 202 -24.52 6.26 -8.28
C ALA A 202 -23.81 7.44 -7.59
N MET A 203 -22.96 7.18 -6.60
CA MET A 203 -22.16 8.19 -5.91
C MET A 203 -20.84 8.50 -6.61
N ILE A 204 -20.43 7.69 -7.59
CA ILE A 204 -19.18 7.88 -8.33
C ILE A 204 -19.48 8.76 -9.55
N PRO A 205 -18.93 9.98 -9.65
CA PRO A 205 -19.19 10.86 -10.79
C PRO A 205 -18.85 10.24 -12.16
N LEU A 206 -17.79 9.40 -12.24
CA LEU A 206 -17.46 8.66 -13.47
C LEU A 206 -18.42 7.50 -13.77
N GLY A 207 -19.34 7.15 -12.85
CA GLY A 207 -20.36 6.11 -13.03
C GLY A 207 -19.84 4.67 -13.07
N THR A 208 -18.55 4.45 -12.85
CA THR A 208 -17.93 3.13 -12.89
C THR A 208 -16.98 2.94 -11.72
N MET A 209 -16.77 1.68 -11.32
CA MET A 209 -15.68 1.32 -10.41
C MET A 209 -14.35 1.45 -11.13
N GLY A 210 -13.29 1.78 -10.37
CA GLY A 210 -11.92 1.68 -10.86
C GLY A 210 -11.42 0.22 -10.85
N GLU A 211 -10.33 -0.01 -11.56
CA GLU A 211 -9.62 -1.28 -11.57
C GLU A 211 -8.37 -1.21 -10.68
N ALA A 212 -7.85 -2.36 -10.24
CA ALA A 212 -6.62 -2.42 -9.45
C ALA A 212 -5.43 -1.78 -10.21
N GLU A 213 -5.44 -1.85 -11.53
CA GLU A 213 -4.45 -1.24 -12.42
C GLU A 213 -4.44 0.30 -12.35
N ASP A 214 -5.59 0.95 -12.13
CA ASP A 214 -5.66 2.42 -11.99
C ASP A 214 -4.85 2.87 -10.76
N VAL A 215 -4.96 2.12 -9.66
CA VAL A 215 -4.17 2.36 -8.45
C VAL A 215 -2.69 2.06 -8.70
N ALA A 216 -2.38 0.98 -9.41
CA ALA A 216 -1.02 0.61 -9.75
C ALA A 216 -0.32 1.66 -10.63
N GLN A 217 -1.05 2.29 -11.56
CA GLN A 217 -0.55 3.40 -12.37
C GLN A 217 -0.24 4.63 -11.50
N ALA A 218 -1.11 4.96 -10.54
CA ALA A 218 -0.87 6.04 -9.60
C ALA A 218 0.37 5.79 -8.72
N VAL A 219 0.59 4.53 -8.28
CA VAL A 219 1.82 4.13 -7.57
C VAL A 219 3.04 4.34 -8.47
N ALA A 220 3.03 3.89 -9.72
CA ALA A 220 4.13 4.05 -10.65
C ALA A 220 4.44 5.53 -10.94
N TYR A 221 3.40 6.37 -11.04
CA TYR A 221 3.55 7.82 -11.15
C TYR A 221 4.27 8.39 -9.91
N LEU A 222 3.76 8.14 -8.71
CA LEU A 222 4.36 8.65 -7.46
C LEU A 222 5.78 8.11 -7.23
N ALA A 223 6.07 6.88 -7.66
CA ALA A 223 7.42 6.31 -7.58
C ALA A 223 8.43 7.12 -8.40
N THR A 224 8.01 7.73 -9.51
CA THR A 224 8.86 8.49 -10.43
C THR A 224 8.76 10.01 -10.28
N ALA A 225 7.70 10.54 -9.70
CA ALA A 225 7.42 11.98 -9.55
C ALA A 225 8.32 12.63 -8.50
N LYS A 226 9.48 13.15 -8.92
CA LYS A 226 10.54 13.64 -8.01
C LYS A 226 10.16 14.87 -7.17
N TYR A 227 9.18 15.66 -7.62
CA TYR A 227 8.77 16.90 -6.94
C TYR A 227 7.40 16.79 -6.26
N VAL A 228 6.99 15.56 -5.90
CA VAL A 228 5.74 15.28 -5.20
C VAL A 228 6.04 14.59 -3.88
N THR A 229 5.72 15.24 -2.75
CA THR A 229 5.81 14.66 -1.40
C THR A 229 4.76 15.27 -0.49
N GLY A 230 4.21 14.49 0.44
CA GLY A 230 3.13 14.89 1.36
C GLY A 230 1.75 14.90 0.71
N GLU A 231 1.63 14.47 -0.55
CA GLU A 231 0.37 14.46 -1.31
C GLU A 231 -0.50 13.26 -0.98
N VAL A 232 -1.81 13.44 -1.13
CA VAL A 232 -2.84 12.39 -1.07
C VAL A 232 -3.54 12.35 -2.42
N LEU A 233 -3.04 11.50 -3.31
CA LEU A 233 -3.59 11.35 -4.66
C LEU A 233 -4.85 10.49 -4.63
N ARG A 234 -5.98 11.06 -5.01
CA ARG A 234 -7.25 10.32 -5.14
C ARG A 234 -7.28 9.55 -6.45
N VAL A 235 -7.73 8.28 -6.38
CA VAL A 235 -8.02 7.41 -7.53
C VAL A 235 -9.40 6.82 -7.28
N ASP A 236 -10.44 7.64 -7.47
CA ASP A 236 -11.74 7.40 -6.87
C ASP A 236 -12.94 7.71 -7.79
N GLY A 237 -12.69 8.01 -9.05
CA GLY A 237 -13.75 8.39 -9.99
C GLY A 237 -14.50 9.67 -9.60
N GLY A 238 -13.94 10.48 -8.68
CA GLY A 238 -14.50 11.75 -8.23
C GLY A 238 -15.39 11.65 -6.98
N ILE A 239 -15.48 10.48 -6.32
CA ILE A 239 -16.41 10.29 -5.19
C ILE A 239 -16.08 11.18 -3.98
N ALA A 240 -14.82 11.56 -3.78
CA ALA A 240 -14.37 12.40 -2.67
C ALA A 240 -13.94 13.81 -3.14
N MET A 241 -14.66 14.37 -4.13
CA MET A 241 -14.42 15.75 -4.58
C MET A 241 -14.88 16.76 -3.52
#